data_3006dd9a52c60808876455d6009e3c8d
#
_entry.id   3006dd9a52c60808876455d6009e3c8d
#
_cell.length_a   1.000
_cell.length_b   1.000
_cell.length_c   1.000
_cell.angle_alpha   90.00
_cell.angle_beta   90.00
_cell.angle_gamma   90.00
#
_symmetry.space_group_name_H-M   'P 1'
#
loop_
_entity.id
_entity.type
_entity.pdbx_description
1 polymer ?
#
loop_
_entity_poly.entity_id
_entity_poly.type
_entity_poly.pdbx_seq_one_letter_code
_entity_poly.pdbx_strand_id
1 'polypeptide(L)'
;IDVQADLSARGARRSVAPTHKLTVVLADALAALSVSFAEVLILLVYMAFVLRIDFGNQVGYIVLTCLAGCVAGVSFGSLVGTFVRGSGSVKTAVLIGLNMTMSFLAGLMWAPIKDLVSRKVPPLSYVNPAALISDAFYSLYIFGSHPRFFINIGLLFMLSALMCTASFMKLRRTRYASV
;
A
#
# COMPACT_ATOMS: atom_id res chain seq x y z
N ILE A 1 10.83 -1.48 5.91
CA ILE A 1 11.84 -1.25 4.86
C ILE A 1 12.88 -0.33 5.46
N ASP A 2 13.91 -0.89 6.07
CA ASP A 2 15.08 -0.14 6.58
C ASP A 2 16.04 0.15 5.43
N VAL A 3 15.62 1.07 4.56
CA VAL A 3 16.47 1.53 3.44
C VAL A 3 17.39 2.69 3.85
N GLN A 4 17.21 3.24 5.06
CA GLN A 4 18.12 4.23 5.59
C GLN A 4 19.34 3.53 6.20
N ALA A 5 20.52 4.10 5.94
CA ALA A 5 21.76 3.71 6.62
C ALA A 5 21.61 4.06 8.11
N ASP A 6 20.87 3.22 8.83
CA ASP A 6 20.88 3.21 10.28
C ASP A 6 22.24 2.68 10.71
N LEU A 7 22.78 3.19 11.82
CA LEU A 7 23.96 2.71 12.51
C LEU A 7 23.85 1.23 12.96
N SER A 8 22.91 0.48 12.41
CA SER A 8 22.74 -0.94 12.64
C SER A 8 23.83 -1.72 11.90
N ALA A 9 24.29 -2.82 12.51
CA ALA A 9 25.29 -3.70 11.91
C ALA A 9 24.89 -4.23 10.50
N ARG A 10 23.58 -4.27 10.19
CA ARG A 10 23.06 -4.62 8.86
C ARG A 10 23.21 -3.46 7.86
N GLY A 11 22.98 -2.22 8.28
CA GLY A 11 23.18 -1.04 7.44
C GLY A 11 24.65 -0.84 7.07
N ALA A 12 25.56 -1.03 8.05
CA ALA A 12 27.00 -0.96 7.82
C ALA A 12 27.48 -2.03 6.82
N ARG A 13 27.02 -3.27 6.93
CA ARG A 13 27.37 -4.35 5.98
C ARG A 13 26.83 -4.09 4.57
N ARG A 14 25.64 -3.49 4.44
CA ARG A 14 25.03 -3.14 3.14
C ARG A 14 25.76 -1.97 2.46
N SER A 15 26.35 -1.05 3.22
CA SER A 15 27.08 0.10 2.67
C SER A 15 28.41 -0.29 2.03
N VAL A 16 29.01 -1.41 2.44
CA VAL A 16 30.31 -1.92 1.93
C VAL A 16 30.12 -2.89 0.75
N ALA A 17 28.91 -3.43 0.55
CA ALA A 17 28.64 -4.33 -0.58
C ALA A 17 28.54 -3.53 -1.91
N PRO A 18 29.22 -3.96 -3.00
CA PRO A 18 29.18 -3.30 -4.30
C PRO A 18 27.87 -3.59 -5.06
N THR A 19 26.72 -3.36 -4.43
CA THR A 19 25.40 -3.60 -5.03
C THR A 19 24.71 -2.28 -5.37
N HIS A 20 24.07 -2.22 -6.53
CA HIS A 20 23.30 -1.05 -6.91
C HIS A 20 22.15 -0.84 -5.90
N LYS A 21 22.04 0.37 -5.36
CA LYS A 21 20.97 0.76 -4.40
C LYS A 21 19.57 0.41 -4.91
N LEU A 22 19.35 0.54 -6.21
CA LEU A 22 18.09 0.18 -6.86
C LEU A 22 17.76 -1.31 -6.69
N THR A 23 18.75 -2.18 -6.87
CA THR A 23 18.56 -3.64 -6.75
C THR A 23 18.12 -4.03 -5.33
N VAL A 24 18.75 -3.41 -4.32
CA VAL A 24 18.38 -3.67 -2.92
C VAL A 24 16.95 -3.20 -2.60
N VAL A 25 16.59 -1.99 -3.04
CA VAL A 25 15.25 -1.43 -2.83
C VAL A 25 14.18 -2.28 -3.53
N LEU A 26 14.45 -2.70 -4.77
CA LEU A 26 13.52 -3.56 -5.52
C LEU A 26 13.40 -4.95 -4.88
N ALA A 27 14.50 -5.54 -4.43
CA ALA A 27 14.47 -6.82 -3.75
C ALA A 27 13.66 -6.76 -2.44
N ASP A 28 13.90 -5.72 -1.62
CA ASP A 28 13.14 -5.51 -0.39
C ASP A 28 11.64 -5.26 -0.68
N ALA A 29 11.31 -4.51 -1.72
CA ALA A 29 9.93 -4.25 -2.12
C ALA A 29 9.23 -5.53 -2.64
N LEU A 30 9.92 -6.33 -3.46
CA LEU A 30 9.39 -7.60 -3.96
C LEU A 30 9.20 -8.61 -2.83
N ALA A 31 10.15 -8.70 -1.90
CA ALA A 31 10.03 -9.55 -0.73
C ALA A 31 8.82 -9.14 0.13
N ALA A 32 8.67 -7.85 0.42
CA ALA A 32 7.53 -7.33 1.17
C ALA A 32 6.20 -7.62 0.45
N LEU A 33 6.15 -7.41 -0.88
CA LEU A 33 4.97 -7.70 -1.69
C LEU A 33 4.62 -9.19 -1.65
N SER A 34 5.61 -10.07 -1.78
CA SER A 34 5.39 -11.52 -1.78
C SER A 34 4.83 -11.99 -0.44
N VAL A 35 5.37 -11.50 0.67
CA VAL A 35 4.89 -11.84 2.02
C VAL A 35 3.48 -11.30 2.23
N SER A 36 3.24 -10.01 1.97
CA SER A 36 1.93 -9.40 2.15
C SER A 36 0.86 -10.06 1.27
N PHE A 37 1.20 -10.42 0.04
CA PHE A 37 0.25 -11.09 -0.84
C PHE A 37 -0.06 -12.51 -0.36
N ALA A 38 0.94 -13.27 0.13
CA ALA A 38 0.72 -14.57 0.73
C ALA A 38 -0.19 -14.49 1.97
N GLU A 39 0.04 -13.51 2.86
CA GLU A 39 -0.81 -13.27 4.03
C GLU A 39 -2.27 -12.99 3.64
N VAL A 40 -2.48 -12.15 2.63
CA VAL A 40 -3.83 -11.83 2.14
C VAL A 40 -4.50 -13.04 1.49
N LEU A 41 -3.75 -13.85 0.73
CA LEU A 41 -4.29 -15.09 0.16
C LEU A 41 -4.70 -16.09 1.25
N ILE A 42 -3.89 -16.25 2.29
CA ILE A 42 -4.24 -17.10 3.45
C ILE A 42 -5.53 -16.59 4.11
N LEU A 43 -5.66 -15.28 4.28
CA LEU A 43 -6.88 -14.67 4.80
C LEU A 43 -8.09 -14.93 3.91
N LEU A 44 -7.97 -14.80 2.59
CA LEU A 44 -9.04 -15.10 1.65
C LEU A 44 -9.46 -16.57 1.71
N VAL A 45 -8.50 -17.49 1.78
CA VAL A 45 -8.76 -18.92 1.95
C VAL A 45 -9.50 -19.18 3.27
N TYR A 46 -9.04 -18.56 4.35
CA TYR A 46 -9.73 -18.66 5.65
C TYR A 46 -11.17 -18.15 5.58
N MET A 47 -11.41 -17.00 4.95
CA MET A 47 -12.76 -16.44 4.78
C MET A 47 -13.65 -17.36 3.94
N ALA A 48 -13.12 -17.97 2.88
CA ALA A 48 -13.88 -18.85 2.00
C ALA A 48 -14.22 -20.19 2.68
N PHE A 49 -13.23 -20.85 3.29
CA PHE A 49 -13.40 -22.21 3.79
C PHE A 49 -13.88 -22.30 5.25
N VAL A 50 -13.39 -21.40 6.11
CA VAL A 50 -13.74 -21.42 7.55
C VAL A 50 -14.98 -20.58 7.83
N LEU A 51 -15.01 -19.35 7.34
CA LEU A 51 -16.16 -18.46 7.52
C LEU A 51 -17.27 -18.71 6.50
N ARG A 52 -17.00 -19.54 5.47
CA ARG A 52 -17.95 -19.88 4.39
C ARG A 52 -18.57 -18.66 3.72
N ILE A 53 -17.76 -17.60 3.55
CA ILE A 53 -18.20 -16.40 2.83
C ILE A 53 -18.24 -16.75 1.35
N ASP A 54 -19.41 -16.57 0.74
CA ASP A 54 -19.57 -16.78 -0.70
C ASP A 54 -19.05 -15.56 -1.45
N PHE A 55 -17.95 -15.73 -2.15
CA PHE A 55 -17.34 -14.71 -3.02
C PHE A 55 -17.96 -14.70 -4.43
N GLY A 56 -18.93 -15.57 -4.71
CA GLY A 56 -19.56 -15.71 -6.01
C GLY A 56 -18.55 -16.06 -7.13
N ASN A 57 -18.93 -15.76 -8.37
CA ASN A 57 -18.07 -16.03 -9.54
C ASN A 57 -16.98 -14.99 -9.79
N GLN A 58 -16.73 -14.07 -8.82
CA GLN A 58 -15.83 -12.92 -9.04
C GLN A 58 -14.48 -13.04 -8.31
N VAL A 59 -14.07 -14.27 -7.96
CA VAL A 59 -12.82 -14.54 -7.21
C VAL A 59 -11.60 -13.94 -7.89
N GLY A 60 -11.52 -13.98 -9.23
CA GLY A 60 -10.40 -13.39 -9.97
C GLY A 60 -10.27 -11.87 -9.76
N TYR A 61 -11.37 -11.14 -9.74
CA TYR A 61 -11.37 -9.70 -9.49
C TYR A 61 -11.01 -9.38 -8.03
N ILE A 62 -11.43 -10.23 -7.08
CA ILE A 62 -11.08 -10.10 -5.67
C ILE A 62 -9.57 -10.25 -5.48
N VAL A 63 -8.98 -11.30 -6.06
CA VAL A 63 -7.54 -11.55 -6.01
C VAL A 63 -6.76 -10.40 -6.65
N LEU A 64 -7.25 -9.86 -7.79
CA LEU A 64 -6.66 -8.69 -8.44
C LEU A 64 -6.71 -7.45 -7.54
N THR A 65 -7.84 -7.21 -6.86
CA THR A 65 -7.97 -6.09 -5.89
C THR A 65 -7.01 -6.26 -4.73
N CYS A 66 -6.87 -7.47 -4.20
CA CYS A 66 -5.93 -7.78 -3.12
C CYS A 66 -4.48 -7.56 -3.56
N LEU A 67 -4.11 -7.99 -4.76
CA LEU A 67 -2.78 -7.74 -5.32
C LEU A 67 -2.51 -6.23 -5.46
N ALA A 68 -3.44 -5.49 -6.05
CA ALA A 68 -3.35 -4.04 -6.19
C ALA A 68 -3.25 -3.34 -4.83
N GLY A 69 -4.01 -3.81 -3.83
CA GLY A 69 -3.95 -3.34 -2.46
C GLY A 69 -2.60 -3.60 -1.80
N CYS A 70 -2.00 -4.78 -2.00
CA CYS A 70 -0.65 -5.10 -1.51
C CYS A 70 0.40 -4.19 -2.15
N VAL A 71 0.32 -3.96 -3.47
CA VAL A 71 1.22 -3.03 -4.17
C VAL A 71 1.08 -1.61 -3.61
N ALA A 72 -0.14 -1.14 -3.39
CA ALA A 72 -0.39 0.18 -2.80
C ALA A 72 0.13 0.26 -1.36
N GLY A 73 -0.07 -0.77 -0.54
CA GLY A 73 0.41 -0.83 0.84
C GLY A 73 1.93 -0.80 0.94
N VAL A 74 2.64 -1.59 0.12
CA VAL A 74 4.11 -1.60 0.05
C VAL A 74 4.64 -0.25 -0.43
N SER A 75 4.00 0.34 -1.45
CA SER A 75 4.37 1.65 -1.98
C SER A 75 4.18 2.77 -0.95
N PHE A 76 3.07 2.74 -0.22
CA PHE A 76 2.77 3.68 0.86
C PHE A 76 3.74 3.52 2.03
N GLY A 77 4.01 2.29 2.46
CA GLY A 77 5.00 2.00 3.49
C GLY A 77 6.41 2.48 3.11
N SER A 78 6.80 2.29 1.84
CA SER A 78 8.06 2.78 1.29
C SER A 78 8.13 4.32 1.29
N LEU A 79 7.03 5.00 0.92
CA LEU A 79 6.92 6.45 0.95
C LEU A 79 7.12 6.98 2.38
N VAL A 80 6.34 6.48 3.34
CA VAL A 80 6.43 6.89 4.75
C VAL A 80 7.82 6.59 5.31
N GLY A 81 8.36 5.39 5.06
CA GLY A 81 9.69 4.98 5.51
C GLY A 81 10.82 5.89 5.00
N THR A 82 10.63 6.48 3.79
CA THR A 82 11.62 7.35 3.15
C THR A 82 11.48 8.82 3.57
N PHE A 83 10.26 9.30 3.76
CA PHE A 83 10.01 10.72 4.07
C PHE A 83 10.02 11.03 5.55
N VAL A 84 9.58 10.09 6.40
CA VAL A 84 9.55 10.28 7.85
C VAL A 84 10.95 10.03 8.43
N ARG A 85 11.49 11.05 9.10
CA ARG A 85 12.76 10.98 9.82
C ARG A 85 12.49 10.51 11.25
N GLY A 86 13.35 9.64 11.77
CA GLY A 86 13.26 9.14 13.14
C GLY A 86 13.51 7.65 13.26
N SER A 87 13.32 7.11 14.46
CA SER A 87 13.45 5.68 14.73
C SER A 87 12.38 4.86 14.01
N GLY A 88 12.59 3.56 13.87
CA GLY A 88 11.62 2.64 13.28
C GLY A 88 10.25 2.75 13.95
N SER A 89 10.21 2.90 15.28
CA SER A 89 8.95 3.07 16.04
C SER A 89 8.18 4.32 15.62
N VAL A 90 8.86 5.45 15.39
CA VAL A 90 8.22 6.70 14.93
C VAL A 90 7.63 6.53 13.53
N LYS A 91 8.36 5.89 12.62
CA LYS A 91 7.87 5.60 11.26
C LYS A 91 6.64 4.70 11.29
N THR A 92 6.65 3.66 12.12
CA THR A 92 5.51 2.76 12.30
C THR A 92 4.31 3.49 12.90
N ALA A 93 4.50 4.33 13.90
CA ALA A 93 3.42 5.12 14.51
C ALA A 93 2.77 6.07 13.47
N VAL A 94 3.58 6.76 12.68
CA VAL A 94 3.09 7.64 11.60
C VAL A 94 2.33 6.83 10.53
N LEU A 95 2.87 5.68 10.13
CA LEU A 95 2.23 4.79 9.15
C LEU A 95 0.85 4.33 9.64
N ILE A 96 0.77 3.88 10.89
CA ILE A 96 -0.50 3.44 11.50
C ILE A 96 -1.49 4.61 11.57
N GLY A 97 -1.05 5.78 12.05
CA GLY A 97 -1.91 6.96 12.16
C GLY A 97 -2.47 7.42 10.79
N LEU A 98 -1.62 7.47 9.77
CA LEU A 98 -2.05 7.80 8.41
C LEU A 98 -3.01 6.76 7.85
N ASN A 99 -2.71 5.46 8.04
CA ASN A 99 -3.57 4.39 7.54
C ASN A 99 -4.94 4.40 8.23
N MET A 100 -5.00 4.63 9.55
CA MET A 100 -6.25 4.81 10.30
C MET A 100 -7.06 6.00 9.79
N THR A 101 -6.41 7.13 9.55
CA THR A 101 -7.05 8.33 9.01
C THR A 101 -7.62 8.08 7.61
N MET A 102 -6.84 7.44 6.73
CA MET A 102 -7.29 7.09 5.38
C MET A 102 -8.47 6.11 5.40
N SER A 103 -8.43 5.10 6.28
CA SER A 103 -9.50 4.13 6.46
C SER A 103 -10.77 4.76 7.00
N PHE A 104 -10.65 5.71 7.93
CA PHE A 104 -11.79 6.49 8.44
C PHE A 104 -12.43 7.33 7.32
N LEU A 105 -11.63 8.06 6.56
CA LEU A 105 -12.10 8.88 5.44
C LEU A 105 -12.68 8.05 4.28
N ALA A 106 -12.24 6.80 4.14
CA ALA A 106 -12.79 5.84 3.18
C ALA A 106 -14.17 5.28 3.61
N GLY A 107 -14.64 5.61 4.83
CA GLY A 107 -15.90 5.15 5.38
C GLY A 107 -15.87 3.71 5.92
N LEU A 108 -14.68 3.13 6.12
CA LEU A 108 -14.55 1.76 6.65
C LEU A 108 -14.92 1.66 8.12
N MET A 109 -14.78 2.77 8.89
CA MET A 109 -15.18 2.81 10.30
C MET A 109 -16.58 3.43 10.49
N TRP A 110 -16.97 4.36 9.64
CA TRP A 110 -18.26 5.04 9.68
C TRP A 110 -18.73 5.39 8.27
N ALA A 111 -19.68 4.63 7.75
CA ALA A 111 -20.13 4.71 6.37
C ALA A 111 -20.56 6.13 5.90
N PRO A 112 -21.28 6.97 6.71
CA PRO A 112 -21.68 8.31 6.28
C PRO A 112 -20.52 9.25 5.93
N ILE A 113 -19.32 9.03 6.44
CA ILE A 113 -18.13 9.84 6.11
C ILE A 113 -17.77 9.71 4.63
N LYS A 114 -17.93 8.54 4.04
CA LYS A 114 -17.65 8.33 2.62
C LYS A 114 -18.48 9.26 1.74
N ASP A 115 -19.78 9.38 2.03
CA ASP A 115 -20.67 10.26 1.29
C ASP A 115 -20.32 11.74 1.50
N LEU A 116 -19.96 12.10 2.74
CA LEU A 116 -19.54 13.47 3.06
C LEU A 116 -18.25 13.86 2.31
N VAL A 117 -17.26 12.99 2.29
CA VAL A 117 -15.98 13.20 1.61
C VAL A 117 -16.18 13.27 0.11
N SER A 118 -16.95 12.36 -0.47
CA SER A 118 -17.22 12.32 -1.92
C SER A 118 -17.95 13.56 -2.41
N ARG A 119 -18.82 14.17 -1.59
CA ARG A 119 -19.54 15.38 -1.93
C ARG A 119 -18.74 16.67 -1.69
N LYS A 120 -18.01 16.76 -0.57
CA LYS A 120 -17.32 18.00 -0.20
C LYS A 120 -15.88 18.09 -0.73
N VAL A 121 -15.18 16.98 -0.81
CA VAL A 121 -13.78 16.92 -1.24
C VAL A 121 -13.55 15.71 -2.16
N PRO A 122 -14.15 15.68 -3.38
CA PRO A 122 -14.04 14.55 -4.30
C PRO A 122 -12.61 14.09 -4.58
N PRO A 123 -11.60 14.99 -4.76
CA PRO A 123 -10.23 14.58 -5.04
C PRO A 123 -9.62 13.69 -3.95
N LEU A 124 -10.06 13.83 -2.70
CA LEU A 124 -9.55 13.05 -1.58
C LEU A 124 -9.89 11.57 -1.71
N SER A 125 -11.04 11.24 -2.28
CA SER A 125 -11.46 9.85 -2.54
C SER A 125 -10.57 9.18 -3.59
N TYR A 126 -10.08 9.92 -4.58
CA TYR A 126 -9.21 9.38 -5.64
C TYR A 126 -7.73 9.27 -5.23
N VAL A 127 -7.29 10.02 -4.22
CA VAL A 127 -5.91 9.97 -3.69
C VAL A 127 -5.80 9.00 -2.51
N ASN A 128 -6.92 8.57 -1.95
CA ASN A 128 -6.94 7.66 -0.81
C ASN A 128 -6.95 6.20 -1.27
N PRO A 129 -5.86 5.42 -1.08
CA PRO A 129 -5.81 4.03 -1.50
C PRO A 129 -6.87 3.15 -0.81
N ALA A 130 -7.21 3.43 0.46
CA ALA A 130 -8.24 2.69 1.17
C ALA A 130 -9.64 2.92 0.55
N ALA A 131 -9.93 4.14 0.09
CA ALA A 131 -11.17 4.44 -0.61
C ALA A 131 -11.24 3.74 -1.98
N LEU A 132 -10.15 3.73 -2.74
CA LEU A 132 -10.09 3.06 -4.05
C LEU A 132 -10.28 1.55 -3.92
N ILE A 133 -9.67 0.90 -2.92
CA ILE A 133 -9.87 -0.52 -2.62
C ILE A 133 -11.33 -0.79 -2.25
N SER A 134 -11.88 0.00 -1.34
CA SER A 134 -13.28 -0.10 -0.92
C SER A 134 -14.23 0.06 -2.11
N ASP A 135 -13.99 1.07 -2.97
CA ASP A 135 -14.81 1.33 -4.15
C ASP A 135 -14.69 0.24 -5.21
N ALA A 136 -13.52 -0.39 -5.35
CA ALA A 136 -13.35 -1.56 -6.20
C ALA A 136 -14.25 -2.72 -5.75
N PHE A 137 -14.28 -3.03 -4.46
CA PHE A 137 -15.19 -4.04 -3.92
C PHE A 137 -16.67 -3.65 -4.08
N TYR A 138 -17.04 -2.42 -3.76
CA TYR A 138 -18.42 -1.94 -3.95
C TYR A 138 -18.86 -2.01 -5.41
N SER A 139 -17.97 -1.72 -6.36
CA SER A 139 -18.30 -1.79 -7.79
C SER A 139 -18.61 -3.20 -8.26
N LEU A 140 -17.97 -4.21 -7.66
CA LEU A 140 -18.22 -5.61 -7.98
C LEU A 140 -19.52 -6.13 -7.35
N TYR A 141 -19.68 -5.90 -6.04
CA TYR A 141 -20.77 -6.54 -5.27
C TYR A 141 -22.09 -5.80 -5.35
N ILE A 142 -22.08 -4.47 -5.42
CA ILE A 142 -23.33 -3.68 -5.35
C ILE A 142 -23.74 -3.19 -6.73
N PHE A 143 -22.78 -2.72 -7.54
CA PHE A 143 -23.11 -2.10 -8.81
C PHE A 143 -22.97 -3.03 -10.02
N GLY A 144 -22.29 -4.18 -9.88
CA GLY A 144 -22.02 -5.11 -10.97
C GLY A 144 -21.30 -4.44 -12.18
N SER A 145 -20.66 -3.29 -11.95
CA SER A 145 -20.08 -2.47 -13.02
C SER A 145 -18.58 -2.72 -13.16
N HIS A 146 -18.19 -3.53 -14.12
CA HIS A 146 -16.81 -3.81 -14.47
C HIS A 146 -16.00 -2.55 -14.89
N PRO A 147 -16.53 -1.57 -15.66
CA PRO A 147 -15.76 -0.39 -16.03
C PRO A 147 -15.30 0.42 -14.81
N ARG A 148 -16.15 0.59 -13.81
CA ARG A 148 -15.85 1.32 -12.58
C ARG A 148 -14.77 0.61 -11.75
N PHE A 149 -14.81 -0.71 -11.72
CA PHE A 149 -13.79 -1.54 -11.11
C PHE A 149 -12.41 -1.30 -11.73
N PHE A 150 -12.29 -1.38 -13.06
CA PHE A 150 -11.01 -1.20 -13.75
C PHE A 150 -10.46 0.23 -13.60
N ILE A 151 -11.33 1.25 -13.53
CA ILE A 151 -10.90 2.62 -13.24
C ILE A 151 -10.27 2.71 -11.84
N ASN A 152 -10.91 2.15 -10.82
CA ASN A 152 -10.39 2.16 -9.45
C ASN A 152 -9.06 1.41 -9.32
N ILE A 153 -8.95 0.24 -9.95
CA ILE A 153 -7.70 -0.55 -9.98
C ILE A 153 -6.61 0.21 -10.74
N GLY A 154 -6.92 0.82 -11.87
CA GLY A 154 -5.98 1.65 -12.65
C GLY A 154 -5.47 2.84 -11.84
N LEU A 155 -6.35 3.56 -11.16
CA LEU A 155 -5.99 4.66 -10.26
C LEU A 155 -5.12 4.19 -9.10
N LEU A 156 -5.42 3.02 -8.54
CA LEU A 156 -4.63 2.44 -7.44
C LEU A 156 -3.20 2.11 -7.88
N PHE A 157 -3.03 1.50 -9.06
CA PHE A 157 -1.70 1.25 -9.63
C PHE A 157 -0.96 2.53 -9.97
N MET A 158 -1.65 3.53 -10.55
CA MET A 158 -1.06 4.83 -10.85
C MET A 158 -0.59 5.53 -9.57
N LEU A 159 -1.40 5.55 -8.52
CA LEU A 159 -1.05 6.13 -7.23
C LEU A 159 0.14 5.39 -6.61
N SER A 160 0.17 4.07 -6.69
CA SER A 160 1.28 3.25 -6.21
C SER A 160 2.59 3.55 -6.96
N ALA A 161 2.52 3.70 -8.28
CA ALA A 161 3.67 4.07 -9.10
C ALA A 161 4.20 5.48 -8.74
N LEU A 162 3.30 6.45 -8.51
CA LEU A 162 3.68 7.79 -8.04
C LEU A 162 4.37 7.74 -6.68
N MET A 163 3.85 6.96 -5.73
CA MET A 163 4.45 6.78 -4.40
C MET A 163 5.82 6.13 -4.49
N CYS A 164 5.99 5.09 -5.31
CA CYS A 164 7.27 4.43 -5.55
C CYS A 164 8.29 5.36 -6.18
N THR A 165 7.89 6.11 -7.21
CA THR A 165 8.80 7.07 -7.89
C THR A 165 9.22 8.20 -6.96
N ALA A 166 8.31 8.73 -6.14
CA ALA A 166 8.63 9.74 -5.14
C ALA A 166 9.62 9.21 -4.10
N SER A 167 9.40 7.99 -3.59
CA SER A 167 10.32 7.32 -2.66
C SER A 167 11.69 7.12 -3.28
N PHE A 168 11.75 6.64 -4.52
CA PHE A 168 12.99 6.40 -5.24
C PHE A 168 13.78 7.69 -5.51
N MET A 169 13.10 8.76 -5.96
CA MET A 169 13.75 10.05 -6.19
C MET A 169 14.35 10.64 -4.90
N LYS A 170 13.66 10.48 -3.77
CA LYS A 170 14.17 10.92 -2.49
C LYS A 170 15.40 10.11 -2.06
N LEU A 171 15.35 8.79 -2.19
CA LEU A 171 16.49 7.90 -1.87
C LEU A 171 17.70 8.17 -2.74
N ARG A 172 17.51 8.48 -4.02
CA ARG A 172 18.60 8.82 -4.93
C ARG A 172 19.31 10.11 -4.52
N ARG A 173 18.60 11.08 -3.97
CA ARG A 173 19.15 12.38 -3.53
C ARG A 173 19.83 12.31 -2.16
N THR A 174 19.50 11.34 -1.32
CA THR A 174 20.18 11.14 -0.02
C THR A 174 21.55 10.53 -0.28
N ARG A 175 22.61 11.38 -0.23
CA ARG A 175 23.98 10.89 -0.12
C ARG A 175 24.15 10.30 1.27
N TYR A 176 24.71 9.09 1.37
CA TYR A 176 25.14 8.58 2.66
C TYR A 176 26.18 9.55 3.18
N ALA A 177 25.97 10.10 4.39
CA ALA A 177 27.04 10.79 5.07
C ALA A 177 28.15 9.75 5.27
N SER A 178 29.29 9.98 4.61
CA SER A 178 30.50 9.22 4.87
C SER A 178 30.87 9.47 6.33
N VAL A 179 30.91 8.40 7.12
CA VAL A 179 31.57 8.40 8.40
C VAL A 179 33.05 8.46 8.17
#